data_6626c14c80189d1ff500594263d9c4b4
#
_entry.id   6626c14c80189d1ff500594263d9c4b4
#
_cell.length_a   1.000
_cell.length_b   1.000
_cell.length_c   1.000
_cell.angle_alpha   90.00
_cell.angle_beta   90.00
_cell.angle_gamma   90.00
#
_symmetry.space_group_name_H-M   'P 1'
#
loop_
_entity.id
_entity.type
_entity.pdbx_description
1 polymer ?
#
loop_
_entity_poly.entity_id
_entity_poly.type
_entity_poly.pdbx_seq_one_letter_code
_entity_poly.pdbx_strand_id
1 'polypeptide(L)'
;MLMRRNPQLNAQGELIHLLSIEGLPKAVLTQILDTAGTFLSVNDRDVKKVPLLRGKSVFNLFFENSTRTRTTFEIAAKRLSADVINLDIARSSTAKGESLLDTIANLSAMHADMFIVRHAESGAPYLIAQHVAPHVHVINAGDGRHAHPTQGLLDMYTIRHYKRDFTQLTVAIVGDIVHSRVARSDIHALTTLGVPEIRAVGPKTLVPGDLAGMGVRVCHDMAEGIRGADVIIMLRLQNERMSGAMLPSAGEFFKSYGLTPEKLALARPDAIVMHPGPINRGVEIDSAVADGAHSVILPQVTFGIAVRMAVMSTIAGNQA
;
A
#
# COMPACT_ATOMS: atom_id res chain seq x y z
N MET A 1 -13.47 -16.11 25.04
CA MET A 1 -13.11 -15.81 23.64
C MET A 1 -11.58 -15.66 23.61
N LEU A 2 -10.84 -16.70 23.20
CA LEU A 2 -9.38 -16.64 23.07
C LEU A 2 -9.06 -15.52 22.07
N MET A 3 -8.41 -14.44 22.50
CA MET A 3 -7.85 -13.45 21.58
C MET A 3 -6.93 -14.20 20.60
N ARG A 4 -7.32 -14.31 19.34
CA ARG A 4 -6.44 -14.86 18.32
C ARG A 4 -5.23 -13.94 18.25
N ARG A 5 -4.07 -14.49 18.61
CA ARG A 5 -2.79 -13.77 18.54
C ARG A 5 -2.61 -13.24 17.12
N ASN A 6 -2.28 -11.97 16.96
CA ASN A 6 -2.02 -11.39 15.64
C ASN A 6 -0.76 -12.05 15.06
N PRO A 7 -0.85 -12.80 13.96
CA PRO A 7 0.29 -13.53 13.42
C PRO A 7 1.42 -12.64 12.89
N GLN A 8 1.18 -11.33 12.81
CA GLN A 8 2.16 -10.35 12.38
C GLN A 8 3.14 -9.95 13.50
N LEU A 9 2.78 -10.22 14.74
CA LEU A 9 3.54 -9.77 15.92
C LEU A 9 4.05 -10.97 16.73
N ASN A 10 5.28 -10.86 17.24
CA ASN A 10 5.84 -11.82 18.19
C ASN A 10 5.25 -11.64 19.60
N ALA A 11 5.78 -12.37 20.58
CA ALA A 11 5.31 -12.32 21.97
C ALA A 11 5.57 -10.96 22.64
N GLN A 12 6.56 -10.21 22.16
CA GLN A 12 6.95 -8.89 22.63
C GLN A 12 6.16 -7.77 21.95
N GLY A 13 5.29 -8.10 20.96
CA GLY A 13 4.52 -7.13 20.18
C GLY A 13 5.30 -6.51 19.03
N GLU A 14 6.44 -7.08 18.67
CA GLU A 14 7.28 -6.62 17.57
C GLU A 14 6.83 -7.24 16.24
N LEU A 15 6.98 -6.48 15.16
CA LEU A 15 6.56 -6.90 13.82
C LEU A 15 7.50 -7.96 13.23
N ILE A 16 6.99 -9.16 12.97
CA ILE A 16 7.72 -10.27 12.33
C ILE A 16 7.24 -10.56 10.91
N HIS A 17 5.99 -10.23 10.60
CA HIS A 17 5.42 -10.24 9.26
C HIS A 17 4.65 -8.95 9.01
N LEU A 18 4.57 -8.48 7.77
CA LEU A 18 3.67 -7.39 7.39
C LEU A 18 2.61 -7.92 6.41
N LEU A 19 1.46 -8.33 6.91
CA LEU A 19 0.39 -8.96 6.13
C LEU A 19 -0.76 -7.99 5.81
N SER A 20 -1.13 -7.14 6.78
CA SER A 20 -2.08 -6.04 6.61
C SER A 20 -1.76 -4.91 7.61
N ILE A 21 -2.36 -3.73 7.43
CA ILE A 21 -2.31 -2.66 8.43
C ILE A 21 -3.36 -2.87 9.51
N GLU A 22 -4.47 -3.53 9.15
CA GLU A 22 -5.54 -3.85 10.08
C GLU A 22 -5.00 -4.59 11.31
N GLY A 23 -5.32 -4.09 12.50
CA GLY A 23 -4.92 -4.69 13.77
C GLY A 23 -3.46 -4.44 14.18
N LEU A 24 -2.70 -3.62 13.44
CA LEU A 24 -1.37 -3.18 13.88
C LEU A 24 -1.49 -2.00 14.85
N PRO A 25 -0.71 -1.99 15.94
CA PRO A 25 -0.64 -0.87 16.87
C PRO A 25 -0.09 0.41 16.21
N LYS A 26 -0.58 1.57 16.63
CA LYS A 26 -0.05 2.89 16.21
C LYS A 26 1.46 3.00 16.35
N ALA A 27 2.01 2.45 17.44
CA ALA A 27 3.45 2.46 17.70
C ALA A 27 4.27 1.78 16.59
N VAL A 28 3.78 0.64 16.06
CA VAL A 28 4.45 -0.08 14.96
C VAL A 28 4.43 0.75 13.68
N LEU A 29 3.28 1.36 13.33
CA LEU A 29 3.20 2.24 12.17
C LEU A 29 4.16 3.43 12.32
N THR A 30 4.13 4.09 13.48
CA THR A 30 5.00 5.24 13.77
C THR A 30 6.48 4.86 13.65
N GLN A 31 6.89 3.73 14.24
CA GLN A 31 8.27 3.23 14.15
C GLN A 31 8.71 3.03 12.68
N ILE A 32 7.87 2.42 11.85
CA ILE A 32 8.17 2.21 10.42
C ILE A 32 8.32 3.56 9.71
N LEU A 33 7.41 4.51 9.96
CA LEU A 33 7.45 5.83 9.35
C LEU A 33 8.71 6.61 9.79
N ASP A 34 9.12 6.51 11.06
CA ASP A 34 10.33 7.16 11.57
C ASP A 34 11.58 6.54 10.93
N THR A 35 11.64 5.22 10.89
CA THR A 35 12.72 4.48 10.23
C THR A 35 12.82 4.83 8.75
N ALA A 36 11.68 4.99 8.04
CA ALA A 36 11.67 5.41 6.65
C ALA A 36 12.30 6.80 6.46
N GLY A 37 12.08 7.71 7.40
CA GLY A 37 12.71 9.04 7.41
C GLY A 37 14.23 8.97 7.41
N THR A 38 14.82 8.03 8.16
CA THR A 38 16.29 7.84 8.19
C THR A 38 16.84 7.33 6.88
N PHE A 39 16.07 6.54 6.11
CA PHE A 39 16.50 6.00 4.83
C PHE A 39 16.40 6.97 3.65
N LEU A 40 15.66 8.07 3.76
CA LEU A 40 15.63 9.07 2.71
C LEU A 40 17.03 9.65 2.46
N SER A 41 17.78 9.95 3.51
CA SER A 41 19.15 10.46 3.38
C SER A 41 20.12 9.47 2.71
N VAL A 42 19.81 8.17 2.72
CA VAL A 42 20.61 7.16 2.01
C VAL A 42 20.49 7.31 0.49
N ASN A 43 19.36 7.83 0.01
CA ASN A 43 19.11 8.02 -1.41
C ASN A 43 19.99 9.11 -2.03
N ASP A 44 20.46 10.05 -1.20
CA ASP A 44 21.27 11.20 -1.64
C ASP A 44 22.79 10.94 -1.52
N ARG A 45 23.19 9.77 -1.02
CA ARG A 45 24.60 9.38 -0.89
C ARG A 45 25.16 8.84 -2.20
N ASP A 46 26.46 8.96 -2.41
CA ASP A 46 27.17 8.31 -3.54
C ASP A 46 27.02 6.79 -3.47
N VAL A 47 27.22 6.20 -2.29
CA VAL A 47 26.97 4.77 -2.03
C VAL A 47 25.60 4.62 -1.36
N LYS A 48 24.60 4.24 -2.16
CA LYS A 48 23.22 4.07 -1.72
C LYS A 48 22.98 2.69 -1.10
N LYS A 49 23.90 2.21 -0.25
CA LYS A 49 23.79 0.90 0.41
C LYS A 49 24.05 1.00 1.91
N VAL A 50 23.33 0.18 2.67
CA VAL A 50 23.51 -0.05 4.09
C VAL A 50 23.49 -1.57 4.36
N PRO A 51 24.36 -2.13 5.25
CA PRO A 51 24.54 -3.58 5.37
C PRO A 51 23.53 -4.28 6.30
N LEU A 52 22.30 -3.77 6.43
CA LEU A 52 21.31 -4.28 7.39
C LEU A 52 20.76 -5.67 7.04
N LEU A 53 20.76 -6.05 5.77
CA LEU A 53 20.34 -7.38 5.30
C LEU A 53 21.46 -8.14 4.60
N ARG A 54 22.71 -7.84 4.91
CA ARG A 54 23.87 -8.52 4.32
C ARG A 54 23.83 -10.03 4.67
N GLY A 55 23.91 -10.88 3.63
CA GLY A 55 23.83 -12.33 3.76
C GLY A 55 22.41 -12.87 3.96
N LYS A 56 21.37 -12.04 3.85
CA LYS A 56 19.97 -12.44 3.86
C LYS A 56 19.45 -12.62 2.44
N SER A 57 18.69 -13.71 2.21
CA SER A 57 18.06 -14.04 0.94
C SER A 57 16.61 -13.56 0.91
N VAL A 58 16.31 -12.63 0.00
CA VAL A 58 14.97 -12.03 -0.17
C VAL A 58 14.37 -12.50 -1.49
N PHE A 59 13.26 -13.19 -1.43
CA PHE A 59 12.54 -13.71 -2.60
C PHE A 59 11.32 -12.85 -2.93
N ASN A 60 11.32 -12.25 -4.10
CA ASN A 60 10.16 -11.54 -4.65
C ASN A 60 9.28 -12.52 -5.42
N LEU A 61 8.14 -12.91 -4.81
CA LEU A 61 7.17 -13.87 -5.33
C LEU A 61 5.96 -13.15 -5.89
N PHE A 62 5.97 -12.88 -7.18
CA PHE A 62 4.90 -12.14 -7.85
C PHE A 62 4.08 -13.09 -8.71
N PHE A 63 2.89 -13.44 -8.22
CA PHE A 63 1.87 -14.23 -8.92
C PHE A 63 0.95 -13.33 -9.78
N GLU A 64 1.04 -12.02 -9.62
CA GLU A 64 0.31 -10.99 -10.34
C GLU A 64 1.29 -9.94 -10.86
N ASN A 65 1.10 -9.48 -12.09
CA ASN A 65 1.99 -8.50 -12.71
C ASN A 65 2.03 -7.17 -11.93
N SER A 66 3.23 -6.70 -11.61
CA SER A 66 3.44 -5.38 -11.00
C SER A 66 4.88 -4.91 -11.18
N THR A 67 5.11 -4.10 -12.20
CA THR A 67 6.44 -3.56 -12.48
C THR A 67 6.94 -2.66 -11.34
N ARG A 68 6.17 -1.65 -10.96
CA ARG A 68 6.59 -0.69 -9.91
C ARG A 68 6.85 -1.34 -8.57
N THR A 69 5.90 -2.13 -8.06
CA THR A 69 6.04 -2.75 -6.73
C THR A 69 7.24 -3.69 -6.70
N ARG A 70 7.40 -4.57 -7.70
CA ARG A 70 8.54 -5.48 -7.80
C ARG A 70 9.87 -4.72 -7.84
N THR A 71 9.99 -3.75 -8.74
CA THR A 71 11.22 -2.96 -8.91
C THR A 71 11.58 -2.19 -7.63
N THR A 72 10.59 -1.59 -6.95
CA THR A 72 10.87 -0.84 -5.71
C THR A 72 11.25 -1.73 -4.54
N PHE A 73 10.71 -2.94 -4.43
CA PHE A 73 11.18 -3.93 -3.45
C PHE A 73 12.58 -4.44 -3.78
N GLU A 74 12.86 -4.71 -5.05
CA GLU A 74 14.19 -5.12 -5.49
C GLU A 74 15.23 -4.05 -5.16
N ILE A 75 14.96 -2.78 -5.47
CA ILE A 75 15.84 -1.66 -5.14
C ILE A 75 16.03 -1.56 -3.63
N ALA A 76 14.96 -1.63 -2.84
CA ALA A 76 15.00 -1.54 -1.38
C ALA A 76 15.87 -2.66 -0.77
N ALA A 77 15.66 -3.91 -1.18
CA ALA A 77 16.43 -5.04 -0.70
C ALA A 77 17.92 -4.94 -1.07
N LYS A 78 18.23 -4.56 -2.32
CA LYS A 78 19.61 -4.34 -2.77
C LYS A 78 20.29 -3.18 -2.03
N ARG A 79 19.56 -2.12 -1.65
CA ARG A 79 20.08 -1.03 -0.82
C ARG A 79 20.35 -1.46 0.62
N LEU A 80 19.61 -2.43 1.12
CA LEU A 80 19.88 -3.07 2.41
C LEU A 80 20.98 -4.14 2.34
N SER A 81 21.58 -4.36 1.19
CA SER A 81 22.64 -5.35 0.90
C SER A 81 22.17 -6.81 0.98
N ALA A 82 20.89 -7.08 0.74
CA ALA A 82 20.35 -8.43 0.62
C ALA A 82 20.69 -9.08 -0.74
N ASP A 83 20.72 -10.42 -0.76
CA ASP A 83 20.68 -11.22 -1.97
C ASP A 83 19.23 -11.31 -2.46
N VAL A 84 18.95 -10.79 -3.66
CA VAL A 84 17.57 -10.65 -4.15
C VAL A 84 17.30 -11.62 -5.28
N ILE A 85 16.27 -12.44 -5.11
CA ILE A 85 15.81 -13.41 -6.10
C ILE A 85 14.42 -12.99 -6.58
N ASN A 86 14.29 -12.67 -7.86
CA ASN A 86 12.99 -12.34 -8.47
C ASN A 86 12.44 -13.57 -9.18
N LEU A 87 11.26 -14.04 -8.76
CA LEU A 87 10.58 -15.17 -9.37
C LEU A 87 9.25 -14.72 -10.01
N ASP A 88 9.09 -15.05 -11.28
CA ASP A 88 7.82 -14.94 -12.00
C ASP A 88 7.11 -16.29 -11.94
N ILE A 89 6.40 -16.53 -10.82
CA ILE A 89 5.82 -17.84 -10.51
C ILE A 89 4.61 -18.12 -11.41
N ALA A 90 3.90 -17.08 -11.86
CA ALA A 90 2.78 -17.23 -12.78
C ALA A 90 3.17 -17.96 -14.09
N ARG A 91 4.45 -17.91 -14.47
CA ARG A 91 4.99 -18.54 -15.68
C ARG A 91 5.79 -19.81 -15.42
N SER A 92 6.05 -20.20 -14.18
CA SER A 92 6.95 -21.32 -13.87
C SER A 92 6.27 -22.51 -13.19
N SER A 93 6.09 -22.47 -11.87
CA SER A 93 5.70 -23.67 -11.08
C SER A 93 4.21 -23.94 -11.11
N THR A 94 3.36 -22.91 -11.04
CA THR A 94 1.89 -23.04 -11.12
C THR A 94 1.41 -23.55 -12.49
N ALA A 95 2.16 -23.27 -13.56
CA ALA A 95 1.88 -23.83 -14.89
C ALA A 95 2.07 -25.36 -14.96
N LYS A 96 2.76 -25.95 -13.96
CA LYS A 96 3.02 -27.41 -13.85
C LYS A 96 2.11 -28.11 -12.82
N GLY A 97 1.16 -27.38 -12.22
CA GLY A 97 0.22 -27.93 -11.24
C GLY A 97 0.76 -28.01 -9.80
N GLU A 98 1.89 -27.37 -9.50
CA GLU A 98 2.43 -27.30 -8.13
C GLU A 98 1.52 -26.40 -7.25
N SER A 99 1.24 -26.83 -6.01
CA SER A 99 0.47 -26.02 -5.08
C SER A 99 1.27 -24.82 -4.54
N LEU A 100 0.57 -23.77 -4.05
CA LEU A 100 1.23 -22.62 -3.43
C LEU A 100 2.15 -23.06 -2.27
N LEU A 101 1.69 -23.95 -1.41
CA LEU A 101 2.44 -24.39 -0.24
C LEU A 101 3.66 -25.26 -0.62
N ASP A 102 3.56 -26.09 -1.65
CA ASP A 102 4.71 -26.85 -2.16
C ASP A 102 5.77 -25.91 -2.73
N THR A 103 5.34 -24.91 -3.50
CA THR A 103 6.26 -23.88 -4.01
C THR A 103 6.98 -23.16 -2.86
N ILE A 104 6.25 -22.76 -1.81
CA ILE A 104 6.84 -22.10 -0.63
C ILE A 104 7.79 -23.04 0.14
N ALA A 105 7.44 -24.31 0.29
CA ALA A 105 8.31 -25.30 0.94
C ALA A 105 9.63 -25.47 0.18
N ASN A 106 9.57 -25.61 -1.15
CA ASN A 106 10.76 -25.70 -2.01
C ASN A 106 11.65 -24.46 -1.90
N LEU A 107 11.07 -23.27 -1.94
CA LEU A 107 11.83 -22.02 -1.81
C LEU A 107 12.41 -21.82 -0.41
N SER A 108 11.68 -22.24 0.63
CA SER A 108 12.19 -22.21 2.01
C SER A 108 13.41 -23.15 2.18
N ALA A 109 13.42 -24.30 1.52
CA ALA A 109 14.56 -25.23 1.51
C ALA A 109 15.81 -24.63 0.79
N MET A 110 15.65 -23.57 0.02
CA MET A 110 16.75 -22.80 -0.58
C MET A 110 17.28 -21.68 0.35
N HIS A 111 17.03 -21.82 1.67
CA HIS A 111 17.47 -20.86 2.70
C HIS A 111 16.91 -19.43 2.52
N ALA A 112 15.62 -19.30 2.24
CA ALA A 112 14.94 -18.01 2.22
C ALA A 112 14.85 -17.40 3.64
N ASP A 113 15.19 -16.13 3.78
CA ASP A 113 14.96 -15.35 5.01
C ASP A 113 13.68 -14.51 4.92
N MET A 114 13.29 -14.09 3.73
CA MET A 114 12.13 -13.21 3.53
C MET A 114 11.43 -13.47 2.21
N PHE A 115 10.10 -13.60 2.28
CA PHE A 115 9.23 -13.63 1.11
C PHE A 115 8.45 -12.33 0.95
N ILE A 116 8.56 -11.70 -0.20
CA ILE A 116 7.74 -10.55 -0.62
C ILE A 116 6.70 -11.08 -1.59
N VAL A 117 5.45 -11.16 -1.15
CA VAL A 117 4.39 -11.89 -1.84
C VAL A 117 3.36 -10.94 -2.43
N ARG A 118 3.12 -11.04 -3.74
CA ARG A 118 1.99 -10.42 -4.43
C ARG A 118 1.12 -11.47 -5.09
N HIS A 119 -0.17 -11.53 -4.75
CA HIS A 119 -1.08 -12.59 -5.18
C HIS A 119 -2.44 -12.04 -5.62
N ALA A 120 -3.09 -12.70 -6.58
CA ALA A 120 -4.43 -12.36 -7.03
C ALA A 120 -5.50 -12.69 -5.98
N GLU A 121 -5.27 -13.74 -5.18
CA GLU A 121 -6.20 -14.19 -4.14
C GLU A 121 -5.92 -13.49 -2.80
N SER A 122 -7.01 -13.01 -2.17
CA SER A 122 -6.96 -12.43 -0.83
C SER A 122 -6.60 -13.49 0.21
N GLY A 123 -5.68 -13.16 1.15
CA GLY A 123 -5.26 -14.06 2.22
C GLY A 123 -4.06 -14.95 1.90
N ALA A 124 -3.59 -15.03 0.65
CA ALA A 124 -2.43 -15.84 0.30
C ALA A 124 -1.17 -15.54 1.14
N PRO A 125 -0.78 -14.26 1.42
CA PRO A 125 0.34 -13.97 2.32
C PRO A 125 0.13 -14.47 3.76
N TYR A 126 -1.11 -14.47 4.26
CA TYR A 126 -1.45 -15.04 5.58
C TYR A 126 -1.24 -16.55 5.60
N LEU A 127 -1.72 -17.24 4.57
CA LEU A 127 -1.53 -18.68 4.44
C LEU A 127 -0.03 -19.03 4.41
N ILE A 128 0.76 -18.27 3.66
CA ILE A 128 2.21 -18.46 3.61
C ILE A 128 2.85 -18.24 4.99
N ALA A 129 2.51 -17.14 5.67
CA ALA A 129 3.07 -16.81 6.99
C ALA A 129 2.78 -17.89 8.06
N GLN A 130 1.69 -18.64 7.92
CA GLN A 130 1.36 -19.75 8.81
C GLN A 130 2.17 -21.05 8.53
N HIS A 131 2.83 -21.13 7.38
CA HIS A 131 3.50 -22.36 6.92
C HIS A 131 5.02 -22.20 6.76
N VAL A 132 5.56 -21.01 6.91
CA VAL A 132 7.01 -20.80 6.90
C VAL A 132 7.63 -21.07 8.25
N ALA A 133 8.93 -21.39 8.25
CA ALA A 133 9.69 -21.54 9.49
C ALA A 133 9.76 -20.22 10.28
N PRO A 134 9.91 -20.25 11.62
CA PRO A 134 9.89 -19.05 12.46
C PRO A 134 10.86 -17.94 12.05
N HIS A 135 12.01 -18.30 11.47
CA HIS A 135 13.02 -17.34 11.01
C HIS A 135 12.71 -16.69 9.66
N VAL A 136 11.67 -17.16 8.96
CA VAL A 136 11.29 -16.66 7.63
C VAL A 136 10.20 -15.60 7.77
N HIS A 137 10.43 -14.45 7.22
CA HIS A 137 9.50 -13.33 7.28
C HIS A 137 8.67 -13.20 6.00
N VAL A 138 7.44 -12.72 6.13
CA VAL A 138 6.52 -12.52 5.00
C VAL A 138 6.05 -11.07 4.93
N ILE A 139 6.20 -10.46 3.74
CA ILE A 139 5.69 -9.11 3.45
C ILE A 139 4.67 -9.21 2.33
N ASN A 140 3.46 -8.74 2.60
CA ASN A 140 2.39 -8.61 1.61
C ASN A 140 2.64 -7.41 0.68
N ALA A 141 2.93 -7.67 -0.59
CA ALA A 141 3.08 -6.67 -1.66
C ALA A 141 1.78 -6.43 -2.45
N GLY A 142 0.65 -6.89 -1.91
CA GLY A 142 -0.70 -6.74 -2.43
C GLY A 142 -1.38 -8.08 -2.72
N ASP A 143 -2.50 -8.35 -2.05
CA ASP A 143 -3.31 -9.55 -2.22
C ASP A 143 -4.77 -9.23 -2.56
N GLY A 144 -5.27 -9.76 -3.64
CA GLY A 144 -6.64 -9.64 -4.10
C GLY A 144 -7.20 -8.21 -4.00
N ARG A 145 -8.34 -8.08 -3.32
CA ARG A 145 -8.97 -6.80 -2.93
C ARG A 145 -8.74 -6.48 -1.46
N HIS A 146 -7.93 -7.28 -0.75
CA HIS A 146 -7.82 -7.27 0.71
C HIS A 146 -6.85 -6.20 1.21
N ALA A 147 -5.53 -6.30 0.94
CA ALA A 147 -4.54 -5.41 1.50
C ALA A 147 -3.36 -5.11 0.57
N HIS A 148 -2.79 -3.93 0.73
CA HIS A 148 -1.49 -3.54 0.20
C HIS A 148 -0.75 -2.70 1.26
N PRO A 149 -0.30 -3.33 2.37
CA PRO A 149 0.15 -2.61 3.55
C PRO A 149 1.34 -1.68 3.29
N THR A 150 2.28 -2.07 2.44
CA THR A 150 3.41 -1.20 2.11
C THR A 150 3.04 0.00 1.26
N GLN A 151 1.91 -0.05 0.52
CA GLN A 151 1.37 1.12 -0.14
C GLN A 151 0.69 2.05 0.87
N GLY A 152 -0.13 1.51 1.77
CA GLY A 152 -0.74 2.32 2.84
C GLY A 152 0.32 3.02 3.70
N LEU A 153 1.39 2.32 4.10
CA LEU A 153 2.51 2.95 4.83
C LEU A 153 3.22 4.03 4.01
N LEU A 154 3.39 3.83 2.70
CA LEU A 154 3.95 4.81 1.80
C LEU A 154 3.07 6.06 1.72
N ASP A 155 1.76 5.87 1.63
CA ASP A 155 0.79 6.95 1.57
C ASP A 155 0.79 7.73 2.89
N MET A 156 0.85 7.05 4.04
CA MET A 156 1.00 7.69 5.35
C MET A 156 2.32 8.44 5.48
N TYR A 157 3.42 7.88 4.99
CA TYR A 157 4.71 8.58 5.00
C TYR A 157 4.64 9.87 4.18
N THR A 158 4.03 9.82 3.00
CA THR A 158 3.84 10.97 2.13
C THR A 158 2.99 12.05 2.80
N ILE A 159 1.85 11.67 3.40
CA ILE A 159 0.99 12.60 4.14
C ILE A 159 1.79 13.25 5.27
N ARG A 160 2.49 12.47 6.10
CA ARG A 160 3.29 12.99 7.22
C ARG A 160 4.41 13.94 6.77
N HIS A 161 5.03 13.68 5.63
CA HIS A 161 6.08 14.53 5.09
C HIS A 161 5.57 15.94 4.76
N TYR A 162 4.37 16.06 4.20
CA TYR A 162 3.80 17.34 3.78
C TYR A 162 2.90 18.00 4.83
N LYS A 163 2.18 17.21 5.63
CA LYS A 163 1.15 17.69 6.56
C LYS A 163 1.50 17.53 8.04
N ARG A 164 2.53 16.74 8.37
CA ARG A 164 3.10 16.51 9.70
C ARG A 164 2.18 15.84 10.71
N ASP A 165 1.03 16.42 11.05
CA ASP A 165 0.11 15.95 12.10
C ASP A 165 -1.17 15.36 11.51
N PHE A 166 -1.38 14.05 11.73
CA PHE A 166 -2.57 13.34 11.27
C PHE A 166 -3.85 13.76 12.00
N THR A 167 -3.74 14.23 13.24
CA THR A 167 -4.89 14.51 14.11
C THR A 167 -5.64 15.79 13.74
N GLN A 168 -5.17 16.52 12.74
CA GLN A 168 -5.77 17.77 12.26
C GLN A 168 -6.28 17.68 10.82
N LEU A 169 -6.23 16.48 10.20
CA LEU A 169 -6.47 16.34 8.77
C LEU A 169 -7.89 15.86 8.44
N THR A 170 -8.38 16.35 7.32
CA THR A 170 -9.47 15.76 6.55
C THR A 170 -8.90 15.11 5.30
N VAL A 171 -9.11 13.81 5.14
CA VAL A 171 -8.58 13.03 4.01
C VAL A 171 -9.73 12.51 3.16
N ALA A 172 -9.74 12.84 1.86
CA ALA A 172 -10.69 12.33 0.88
C ALA A 172 -10.03 11.25 0.01
N ILE A 173 -10.61 10.05 -0.01
CA ILE A 173 -10.23 8.95 -0.90
C ILE A 173 -11.29 8.86 -1.98
N VAL A 174 -10.91 9.10 -3.24
CA VAL A 174 -11.86 9.30 -4.35
C VAL A 174 -11.69 8.22 -5.41
N GLY A 175 -12.77 7.56 -5.78
CA GLY A 175 -12.79 6.63 -6.92
C GLY A 175 -13.36 5.26 -6.59
N ASP A 176 -12.69 4.21 -7.08
CA ASP A 176 -13.10 2.82 -6.91
C ASP A 176 -12.62 2.26 -5.56
N ILE A 177 -13.42 2.45 -4.51
CA ILE A 177 -13.10 1.99 -3.16
C ILE A 177 -13.29 0.47 -3.02
N VAL A 178 -14.39 -0.05 -3.57
CA VAL A 178 -14.77 -1.48 -3.43
C VAL A 178 -13.68 -2.43 -3.92
N HIS A 179 -13.05 -2.11 -5.04
CA HIS A 179 -12.05 -2.98 -5.65
C HIS A 179 -10.61 -2.59 -5.26
N SER A 180 -10.43 -1.54 -4.44
CA SER A 180 -9.13 -1.01 -4.10
C SER A 180 -8.61 -1.56 -2.77
N ARG A 181 -7.66 -2.50 -2.85
CA ARG A 181 -6.87 -2.92 -1.68
C ARG A 181 -6.04 -1.80 -1.05
N VAL A 182 -5.73 -0.74 -1.83
CA VAL A 182 -5.02 0.44 -1.34
C VAL A 182 -5.95 1.24 -0.44
N ALA A 183 -7.18 1.55 -0.89
CA ALA A 183 -8.16 2.26 -0.07
C ALA A 183 -8.40 1.60 1.29
N ARG A 184 -8.51 0.25 1.33
CA ARG A 184 -8.65 -0.48 2.61
C ARG A 184 -7.44 -0.26 3.52
N SER A 185 -6.24 -0.41 2.98
CA SER A 185 -5.00 -0.22 3.75
C SER A 185 -4.87 1.22 4.24
N ASP A 186 -5.23 2.20 3.41
CA ASP A 186 -5.19 3.62 3.77
C ASP A 186 -6.20 3.95 4.88
N ILE A 187 -7.44 3.45 4.77
CA ILE A 187 -8.48 3.67 5.79
C ILE A 187 -7.99 3.14 7.15
N HIS A 188 -7.50 1.90 7.20
CA HIS A 188 -6.96 1.33 8.45
C HIS A 188 -5.78 2.14 8.99
N ALA A 189 -4.86 2.59 8.12
CA ALA A 189 -3.70 3.37 8.53
C ALA A 189 -4.08 4.75 9.07
N LEU A 190 -4.95 5.48 8.35
CA LEU A 190 -5.43 6.80 8.72
C LEU A 190 -6.20 6.74 10.06
N THR A 191 -7.07 5.75 10.23
CA THR A 191 -7.80 5.52 11.49
C THR A 191 -6.84 5.24 12.64
N THR A 192 -5.87 4.33 12.43
CA THR A 192 -4.88 3.98 13.48
C THR A 192 -4.00 5.16 13.86
N LEU A 193 -3.65 6.02 12.89
CA LEU A 193 -2.84 7.23 13.14
C LEU A 193 -3.64 8.39 13.73
N GLY A 194 -4.98 8.29 13.74
CA GLY A 194 -5.87 9.23 14.44
C GLY A 194 -6.37 10.38 13.56
N VAL A 195 -6.52 10.17 12.24
CA VAL A 195 -7.17 11.14 11.36
C VAL A 195 -8.64 11.29 11.76
N PRO A 196 -9.12 12.51 12.07
CA PRO A 196 -10.46 12.73 12.60
C PRO A 196 -11.55 12.59 11.54
N GLU A 197 -11.27 12.87 10.27
CA GLU A 197 -12.25 12.77 9.19
C GLU A 197 -11.65 12.12 7.95
N ILE A 198 -12.15 10.94 7.60
CA ILE A 198 -11.82 10.19 6.41
C ILE A 198 -13.08 10.11 5.56
N ARG A 199 -13.01 10.55 4.30
CA ARG A 199 -14.14 10.53 3.37
C ARG A 199 -13.88 9.54 2.24
N ALA A 200 -14.85 8.66 1.99
CA ALA A 200 -14.87 7.79 0.82
C ALA A 200 -15.81 8.41 -0.23
N VAL A 201 -15.27 8.80 -1.38
CA VAL A 201 -15.97 9.61 -2.37
C VAL A 201 -16.10 8.88 -3.71
N GLY A 202 -17.31 8.75 -4.21
CA GLY A 202 -17.57 8.13 -5.51
C GLY A 202 -19.01 7.68 -5.70
N PRO A 203 -19.33 7.07 -6.85
CA PRO A 203 -20.69 6.58 -7.13
C PRO A 203 -21.08 5.45 -6.17
N LYS A 204 -22.38 5.29 -5.91
CA LYS A 204 -22.92 4.26 -5.00
C LYS A 204 -22.46 2.84 -5.34
N THR A 205 -22.22 2.55 -6.60
CA THR A 205 -21.73 1.25 -7.09
C THR A 205 -20.27 0.97 -6.69
N LEU A 206 -19.47 1.99 -6.48
CA LEU A 206 -18.03 1.89 -6.13
C LEU A 206 -17.74 2.33 -4.68
N VAL A 207 -18.68 3.01 -4.03
CA VAL A 207 -18.60 3.48 -2.64
C VAL A 207 -19.90 3.13 -1.93
N PRO A 208 -20.11 1.87 -1.54
CA PRO A 208 -21.32 1.43 -0.85
C PRO A 208 -21.41 1.99 0.56
N GLY A 209 -22.64 2.14 1.07
CA GLY A 209 -22.89 2.78 2.36
C GLY A 209 -22.37 2.01 3.58
N ASP A 210 -22.17 0.69 3.47
CA ASP A 210 -21.61 -0.16 4.54
C ASP A 210 -20.14 0.15 4.86
N LEU A 211 -19.42 0.85 3.99
CA LEU A 211 -18.08 1.38 4.29
C LEU A 211 -18.08 2.33 5.51
N ALA A 212 -19.22 2.92 5.87
CA ALA A 212 -19.34 3.71 7.10
C ALA A 212 -18.94 2.90 8.34
N GLY A 213 -19.11 1.58 8.33
CA GLY A 213 -18.66 0.67 9.39
C GLY A 213 -17.15 0.63 9.59
N MET A 214 -16.36 1.11 8.62
CA MET A 214 -14.91 1.28 8.72
C MET A 214 -14.49 2.64 9.32
N GLY A 215 -15.45 3.45 9.80
CA GLY A 215 -15.18 4.78 10.37
C GLY A 215 -14.98 5.88 9.32
N VAL A 216 -15.44 5.67 8.08
CA VAL A 216 -15.36 6.67 7.01
C VAL A 216 -16.70 7.33 6.76
N ARG A 217 -16.70 8.60 6.38
CA ARG A 217 -17.86 9.30 5.85
C ARG A 217 -18.03 8.98 4.37
N VAL A 218 -19.15 8.37 4.00
CA VAL A 218 -19.49 8.07 2.61
C VAL A 218 -20.06 9.32 1.93
N CYS A 219 -19.48 9.72 0.81
CA CYS A 219 -19.91 10.89 0.01
C CYS A 219 -20.14 10.47 -1.44
N HIS A 220 -21.33 10.73 -1.96
CA HIS A 220 -21.67 10.44 -3.37
C HIS A 220 -21.62 11.68 -4.27
N ASP A 221 -21.41 12.86 -3.69
CA ASP A 221 -21.14 14.10 -4.40
C ASP A 221 -19.65 14.44 -4.26
N MET A 222 -18.99 14.71 -5.40
CA MET A 222 -17.55 14.98 -5.44
C MET A 222 -17.23 16.30 -4.73
N ALA A 223 -18.03 17.35 -4.96
CA ALA A 223 -17.78 18.67 -4.38
C ALA A 223 -17.95 18.65 -2.85
N GLU A 224 -18.95 17.94 -2.34
CA GLU A 224 -19.11 17.71 -0.90
C GLU A 224 -17.93 16.94 -0.33
N GLY A 225 -17.53 15.85 -1.01
CA GLY A 225 -16.50 14.93 -0.55
C GLY A 225 -15.13 15.57 -0.40
N ILE A 226 -14.74 16.48 -1.29
CA ILE A 226 -13.39 17.08 -1.28
C ILE A 226 -13.35 18.47 -0.64
N ARG A 227 -14.51 19.08 -0.35
CA ARG A 227 -14.55 20.44 0.21
C ARG A 227 -13.76 20.53 1.52
N GLY A 228 -12.77 21.43 1.54
CA GLY A 228 -11.93 21.67 2.70
C GLY A 228 -11.01 20.48 3.07
N ALA A 229 -10.83 19.50 2.18
CA ALA A 229 -9.90 18.40 2.41
C ALA A 229 -8.45 18.89 2.40
N ASP A 230 -7.63 18.33 3.30
CA ASP A 230 -6.19 18.56 3.37
C ASP A 230 -5.41 17.64 2.43
N VAL A 231 -5.97 16.46 2.19
CA VAL A 231 -5.37 15.40 1.35
C VAL A 231 -6.45 14.80 0.46
N ILE A 232 -6.16 14.68 -0.83
CA ILE A 232 -6.99 13.98 -1.80
C ILE A 232 -6.19 12.81 -2.37
N ILE A 233 -6.66 11.58 -2.14
CA ILE A 233 -6.08 10.35 -2.70
C ILE A 233 -6.99 9.91 -3.84
N MET A 234 -6.53 10.08 -5.08
CA MET A 234 -7.26 9.62 -6.26
C MET A 234 -6.97 8.16 -6.53
N LEU A 235 -8.00 7.38 -6.80
CA LEU A 235 -7.88 5.96 -7.11
C LEU A 235 -8.24 5.69 -8.56
N ARG A 236 -7.45 4.84 -9.20
CA ARG A 236 -7.73 4.32 -10.53
C ARG A 236 -9.00 3.46 -10.55
N LEU A 237 -9.80 3.55 -11.60
CA LEU A 237 -10.84 2.58 -11.87
C LEU A 237 -10.23 1.21 -12.16
N GLN A 238 -10.67 0.18 -11.43
CA GLN A 238 -10.13 -1.18 -11.52
C GLN A 238 -10.95 -2.01 -12.54
N ASN A 239 -11.01 -1.55 -13.80
CA ASN A 239 -11.83 -2.19 -14.84
C ASN A 239 -11.58 -3.70 -14.96
N GLU A 240 -10.34 -4.13 -14.76
CA GLU A 240 -9.95 -5.54 -14.76
C GLU A 240 -10.52 -6.37 -13.59
N ARG A 241 -11.08 -5.72 -12.58
CA ARG A 241 -11.70 -6.36 -11.39
C ARG A 241 -13.20 -6.16 -11.33
N MET A 242 -13.75 -5.36 -12.22
CA MET A 242 -15.19 -5.12 -12.30
C MET A 242 -15.86 -6.26 -13.06
N SER A 243 -16.93 -6.82 -12.50
CA SER A 243 -17.84 -7.73 -13.19
C SER A 243 -19.15 -7.00 -13.46
N GLY A 244 -19.53 -6.87 -14.73
CA GLY A 244 -20.76 -6.18 -15.13
C GLY A 244 -20.63 -4.67 -15.33
N ALA A 245 -21.73 -4.01 -15.68
CA ALA A 245 -21.81 -2.57 -15.96
C ALA A 245 -21.89 -1.77 -14.63
N MET A 246 -20.76 -1.57 -13.95
CA MET A 246 -20.72 -0.79 -12.71
C MET A 246 -20.61 0.73 -12.94
N LEU A 247 -20.22 1.12 -14.16
CA LEU A 247 -20.08 2.53 -14.58
C LEU A 247 -20.64 2.70 -15.99
N PRO A 248 -21.28 3.83 -16.31
CA PRO A 248 -21.81 4.10 -17.63
C PRO A 248 -20.70 4.28 -18.68
N SER A 249 -19.64 5.05 -18.36
CA SER A 249 -18.43 5.22 -19.17
C SER A 249 -17.31 5.91 -18.39
N ALA A 250 -16.07 5.85 -18.89
CA ALA A 250 -14.94 6.59 -18.33
C ALA A 250 -15.16 8.13 -18.42
N GLY A 251 -15.76 8.61 -19.50
CA GLY A 251 -16.06 10.03 -19.67
C GLY A 251 -17.11 10.54 -18.69
N GLU A 252 -18.16 9.75 -18.42
CA GLU A 252 -19.16 10.12 -17.41
C GLU A 252 -18.57 10.08 -15.99
N PHE A 253 -17.70 9.11 -15.72
CA PHE A 253 -16.95 9.09 -14.46
C PHE A 253 -16.07 10.33 -14.31
N PHE A 254 -15.30 10.71 -15.35
CA PHE A 254 -14.45 11.90 -15.31
C PHE A 254 -15.26 13.18 -15.04
N LYS A 255 -16.38 13.34 -15.74
CA LYS A 255 -17.28 14.50 -15.55
C LYS A 255 -17.74 14.62 -14.10
N SER A 256 -18.13 13.51 -13.48
CA SER A 256 -18.68 13.50 -12.12
C SER A 256 -17.60 13.48 -11.05
N TYR A 257 -16.59 12.60 -11.16
CA TYR A 257 -15.61 12.29 -10.11
C TYR A 257 -14.15 12.55 -10.50
N GLY A 258 -13.85 12.84 -11.78
CA GLY A 258 -12.50 13.23 -12.18
C GLY A 258 -12.06 14.52 -11.47
N LEU A 259 -10.85 14.52 -10.93
CA LEU A 259 -10.29 15.69 -10.25
C LEU A 259 -9.74 16.68 -11.28
N THR A 260 -10.47 17.78 -11.48
CA THR A 260 -10.09 18.92 -12.33
C THR A 260 -9.57 20.07 -11.48
N PRO A 261 -8.90 21.11 -12.08
CA PRO A 261 -8.47 22.30 -11.34
C PRO A 261 -9.61 23.00 -10.59
N GLU A 262 -10.81 23.09 -11.21
CA GLU A 262 -11.99 23.73 -10.60
C GLU A 262 -12.48 22.96 -9.38
N LYS A 263 -12.48 21.62 -9.45
CA LYS A 263 -12.85 20.78 -8.30
C LYS A 263 -11.78 20.86 -7.22
N LEU A 264 -10.49 20.81 -7.57
CA LEU A 264 -9.40 20.93 -6.61
C LEU A 264 -9.46 22.23 -5.82
N ALA A 265 -9.91 23.33 -6.43
CA ALA A 265 -10.10 24.61 -5.75
C ALA A 265 -11.12 24.59 -4.60
N LEU A 266 -11.93 23.52 -4.46
CA LEU A 266 -12.84 23.31 -3.33
C LEU A 266 -12.13 22.76 -2.08
N ALA A 267 -10.96 22.16 -2.25
CA ALA A 267 -10.13 21.68 -1.16
C ALA A 267 -9.40 22.84 -0.46
N ARG A 268 -8.58 22.53 0.55
CA ARG A 268 -7.76 23.57 1.18
C ARG A 268 -6.72 24.12 0.19
N PRO A 269 -6.33 25.40 0.30
CA PRO A 269 -5.33 26.01 -0.59
C PRO A 269 -3.97 25.28 -0.57
N ASP A 270 -3.64 24.60 0.52
CA ASP A 270 -2.41 23.83 0.71
C ASP A 270 -2.65 22.30 0.59
N ALA A 271 -3.80 21.90 0.05
CA ALA A 271 -4.12 20.49 -0.13
C ALA A 271 -3.08 19.77 -1.00
N ILE A 272 -2.79 18.53 -0.69
CA ILE A 272 -1.94 17.66 -1.53
C ILE A 272 -2.79 16.64 -2.28
N VAL A 273 -2.37 16.33 -3.51
CA VAL A 273 -3.00 15.34 -4.39
C VAL A 273 -2.07 14.15 -4.53
N MET A 274 -2.58 12.97 -4.19
CA MET A 274 -1.89 11.70 -4.19
C MET A 274 -2.56 10.71 -5.14
N HIS A 275 -1.80 9.72 -5.62
CA HIS A 275 -2.30 8.62 -6.44
C HIS A 275 -1.37 7.42 -6.34
N PRO A 276 -1.86 6.19 -6.01
CA PRO A 276 -0.99 5.01 -5.91
C PRO A 276 -0.46 4.53 -7.26
N GLY A 277 -0.99 5.09 -8.36
CA GLY A 277 -0.63 4.75 -9.74
C GLY A 277 -1.04 3.33 -10.20
N PRO A 278 -1.05 3.08 -11.54
CA PRO A 278 -0.82 4.05 -12.61
C PRO A 278 -1.95 5.06 -12.73
N ILE A 279 -1.66 6.24 -13.26
CA ILE A 279 -2.66 7.28 -13.51
C ILE A 279 -3.33 7.01 -14.87
N ASN A 280 -4.66 7.14 -14.94
CA ASN A 280 -5.41 7.24 -16.20
C ASN A 280 -5.86 8.69 -16.39
N ARG A 281 -5.05 9.47 -17.10
CA ARG A 281 -5.34 10.88 -17.39
C ARG A 281 -6.63 11.04 -18.17
N GLY A 282 -7.49 11.98 -17.74
CA GLY A 282 -8.81 12.18 -18.33
C GLY A 282 -9.85 11.12 -17.90
N VAL A 283 -9.55 10.30 -16.90
CA VAL A 283 -10.48 9.33 -16.29
C VAL A 283 -10.72 9.66 -14.81
N GLU A 284 -9.72 9.52 -13.96
CA GLU A 284 -9.84 9.88 -12.54
C GLU A 284 -9.18 11.24 -12.20
N ILE A 285 -8.25 11.70 -13.02
CA ILE A 285 -7.50 12.93 -12.77
C ILE A 285 -7.19 13.66 -14.07
N ASP A 286 -7.33 14.99 -14.06
CA ASP A 286 -6.88 15.86 -15.14
C ASP A 286 -5.34 15.97 -15.17
N SER A 287 -4.77 16.12 -16.37
CA SER A 287 -3.32 16.29 -16.54
C SER A 287 -2.79 17.53 -15.83
N ALA A 288 -3.55 18.63 -15.86
CA ALA A 288 -3.16 19.88 -15.18
C ALA A 288 -3.09 19.70 -13.66
N VAL A 289 -3.91 18.83 -13.07
CA VAL A 289 -3.84 18.50 -11.64
C VAL A 289 -2.70 17.52 -11.36
N ALA A 290 -2.57 16.48 -12.17
CA ALA A 290 -1.53 15.46 -11.99
C ALA A 290 -0.11 16.02 -12.06
N ASP A 291 0.10 17.05 -12.88
CA ASP A 291 1.39 17.72 -13.09
C ASP A 291 1.46 19.08 -12.36
N GLY A 292 0.41 19.47 -11.64
CA GLY A 292 0.30 20.74 -10.94
C GLY A 292 1.03 20.76 -9.59
N ALA A 293 1.10 21.98 -9.00
CA ALA A 293 1.83 22.25 -7.76
C ALA A 293 1.33 21.46 -6.52
N HIS A 294 0.07 21.04 -6.52
CA HIS A 294 -0.52 20.24 -5.44
C HIS A 294 -0.18 18.74 -5.54
N SER A 295 0.31 18.29 -6.70
CA SER A 295 0.61 16.90 -6.95
C SER A 295 1.90 16.46 -6.25
N VAL A 296 1.78 15.45 -5.39
CA VAL A 296 2.92 14.80 -4.72
C VAL A 296 3.12 13.35 -5.21
N ILE A 297 2.57 13.03 -6.39
CA ILE A 297 2.54 11.66 -6.95
C ILE A 297 3.95 11.13 -7.24
N LEU A 298 4.84 11.94 -7.81
CA LEU A 298 6.22 11.51 -8.09
C LEU A 298 7.07 11.42 -6.81
N PRO A 299 7.03 12.40 -5.88
CA PRO A 299 7.64 12.24 -4.56
C PRO A 299 7.15 10.97 -3.82
N GLN A 300 5.84 10.65 -3.88
CA GLN A 300 5.28 9.42 -3.33
C GLN A 300 6.01 8.16 -3.85
N VAL A 301 6.32 8.08 -5.14
CA VAL A 301 7.10 6.97 -5.72
C VAL A 301 8.49 6.88 -5.10
N THR A 302 9.17 8.01 -4.93
CA THR A 302 10.51 8.08 -4.32
C THR A 302 10.50 7.60 -2.87
N PHE A 303 9.53 8.05 -2.08
CA PHE A 303 9.37 7.64 -0.68
C PHE A 303 9.10 6.14 -0.53
N GLY A 304 8.50 5.52 -1.55
CA GLY A 304 8.21 4.11 -1.56
C GLY A 304 9.42 3.20 -1.37
N ILE A 305 10.59 3.61 -1.82
CA ILE A 305 11.83 2.84 -1.61
C ILE A 305 12.24 2.90 -0.13
N ALA A 306 12.25 4.09 0.47
CA ALA A 306 12.61 4.29 1.87
C ALA A 306 11.66 3.54 2.83
N VAL A 307 10.35 3.58 2.56
CA VAL A 307 9.34 2.86 3.35
C VAL A 307 9.54 1.34 3.26
N ARG A 308 9.82 0.80 2.08
CA ARG A 308 10.10 -0.63 1.92
C ARG A 308 11.40 -1.05 2.59
N MET A 309 12.44 -0.20 2.56
CA MET A 309 13.65 -0.42 3.34
C MET A 309 13.34 -0.45 4.84
N ALA A 310 12.52 0.47 5.33
CA ALA A 310 12.12 0.52 6.74
C ALA A 310 11.37 -0.74 7.17
N VAL A 311 10.38 -1.18 6.39
CA VAL A 311 9.62 -2.40 6.67
C VAL A 311 10.55 -3.62 6.74
N MET A 312 11.39 -3.80 5.72
CA MET A 312 12.29 -4.95 5.63
C MET A 312 13.30 -4.97 6.77
N SER A 313 13.91 -3.82 7.10
CA SER A 313 14.89 -3.72 8.19
C SER A 313 14.26 -3.91 9.58
N THR A 314 13.05 -3.37 9.80
CA THR A 314 12.32 -3.55 11.07
C THR A 314 11.99 -5.04 11.29
N ILE A 315 11.44 -5.70 10.29
CA ILE A 315 11.05 -7.12 10.38
C ILE A 315 12.29 -8.01 10.59
N ALA A 316 13.36 -7.78 9.83
CA ALA A 316 14.57 -8.59 9.93
C ALA A 316 15.36 -8.38 11.22
N GLY A 317 15.13 -7.28 11.94
CA GLY A 317 15.71 -7.02 13.25
C GLY A 317 15.00 -7.73 14.41
N ASN A 318 13.78 -8.24 14.18
CA ASN A 318 12.95 -8.87 15.19
C ASN A 318 12.98 -10.41 15.01
N GLN A 319 12.89 -11.13 16.11
CA GLN A 319 12.81 -12.61 16.12
C GLN A 319 11.36 -13.05 16.35
N ALA A 320 10.97 -14.16 15.71
CA ALA A 320 9.63 -14.74 15.86
C ALA A 320 9.39 -15.37 17.23
#